data_bd495cc367c35434a87418ee2b15afb1
#
_entry.id   bd495cc367c35434a87418ee2b15afb1
#
_cell.length_a   1.000
_cell.length_b   1.000
_cell.length_c   1.000
_cell.angle_alpha   90.00
_cell.angle_beta   90.00
_cell.angle_gamma   90.00
#
_symmetry.space_group_name_H-M   'P 1'
#
loop_
_entity.id
_entity.type
_entity.pdbx_description
1 polymer ?
#
loop_
_entity_poly.entity_id
_entity_poly.type
_entity_poly.pdbx_seq_one_letter_code
_entity_poly.pdbx_strand_id
1 'polypeptide(L)'
;MELAYIPSPSSGVLHLGPIPLRGYAFSILVGLFVALWIVDRRWVARGGQKGTAWDIAFWAIPFGLVGGRLYHVVTDYQLYFGEGRDWVDAFKIWEGGLGIWGAVALGALGAWIGCRRRGIALPPYADAVAPGLALAQAIGRWGNWFNQELYGRETDLPWALHITSTAGGRVPGYYHPTFLYESLWCVGVALLVIWADRRFKLGHGRAFALYVAAYCAGRFWIEYMRVDEAHAILGLRLNNWTAMIVFVLAVVYIVVSAKKWPGREDVVEPVAASGGAAEASGGTGTGEKGEADSPEAKDDAESAKDTGAGEDAKAEEDAKSAKSEEDAETGDDAEADSGEAPSKDGAGSAKKS
;
A
#
# COMPACT_ATOMS: atom_id res chain seq x y z
N MET A 1 -17.76 -26.38 -25.18
CA MET A 1 -16.85 -26.38 -24.01
C MET A 1 -17.18 -25.14 -23.22
N GLU A 2 -17.72 -25.27 -22.00
CA GLU A 2 -17.78 -24.11 -21.12
C GLU A 2 -16.35 -23.70 -20.81
N LEU A 3 -15.99 -22.49 -21.19
CA LEU A 3 -14.69 -21.91 -20.87
C LEU A 3 -14.61 -21.81 -19.35
N ALA A 4 -13.64 -22.45 -18.74
CA ALA A 4 -13.29 -22.15 -17.36
C ALA A 4 -12.84 -20.69 -17.33
N TYR A 5 -13.39 -19.88 -16.44
CA TYR A 5 -13.04 -18.46 -16.30
C TYR A 5 -12.93 -18.10 -14.82
N ILE A 6 -12.22 -17.01 -14.55
CA ILE A 6 -12.14 -16.45 -13.20
C ILE A 6 -13.35 -15.52 -13.04
N PRO A 7 -14.32 -15.83 -12.16
CA PRO A 7 -15.46 -14.97 -11.93
C PRO A 7 -15.02 -13.69 -11.21
N SER A 8 -15.61 -12.57 -11.55
CA SER A 8 -15.49 -11.34 -10.77
C SER A 8 -16.55 -11.30 -9.67
N PRO A 9 -16.22 -10.70 -8.51
CA PRO A 9 -17.21 -10.48 -7.46
C PRO A 9 -18.35 -9.59 -7.96
N SER A 10 -19.58 -9.93 -7.61
CA SER A 10 -20.76 -9.12 -7.95
C SER A 10 -20.77 -7.76 -7.24
N SER A 11 -20.10 -7.66 -6.10
CA SER A 11 -19.93 -6.43 -5.33
C SER A 11 -18.51 -6.37 -4.76
N GLY A 12 -17.86 -5.23 -4.88
CA GLY A 12 -16.57 -4.93 -4.22
C GLY A 12 -16.69 -4.61 -2.74
N VAL A 13 -17.93 -4.60 -2.19
CA VAL A 13 -18.23 -4.24 -0.81
C VAL A 13 -18.94 -5.39 -0.12
N LEU A 14 -18.39 -5.85 0.99
CA LEU A 14 -19.02 -6.80 1.91
C LEU A 14 -19.59 -6.03 3.10
N HIS A 15 -20.89 -6.18 3.36
CA HIS A 15 -21.51 -5.56 4.51
C HIS A 15 -21.49 -6.49 5.73
N LEU A 16 -20.78 -6.09 6.79
CA LEU A 16 -20.85 -6.71 8.11
C LEU A 16 -21.76 -5.86 9.01
N GLY A 17 -23.07 -6.11 8.94
CA GLY A 17 -24.04 -5.25 9.57
C GLY A 17 -24.00 -3.83 8.97
N PRO A 18 -23.85 -2.77 9.78
CA PRO A 18 -23.79 -1.39 9.28
C PRO A 18 -22.45 -1.00 8.68
N ILE A 19 -21.42 -1.86 8.77
CA ILE A 19 -20.05 -1.52 8.35
C ILE A 19 -19.80 -2.03 6.92
N PRO A 20 -19.61 -1.14 5.92
CA PRO A 20 -19.21 -1.54 4.57
C PRO A 20 -17.71 -1.85 4.53
N LEU A 21 -17.34 -3.11 4.35
CA LEU A 21 -15.96 -3.53 4.11
C LEU A 21 -15.68 -3.56 2.62
N ARG A 22 -14.93 -2.59 2.15
CA ARG A 22 -14.45 -2.55 0.76
C ARG A 22 -13.32 -3.56 0.58
N GLY A 23 -13.48 -4.54 -0.32
CA GLY A 23 -12.47 -5.56 -0.60
C GLY A 23 -11.10 -4.97 -0.99
N TYR A 24 -11.11 -3.83 -1.67
CA TYR A 24 -9.90 -3.09 -2.00
C TYR A 24 -9.14 -2.60 -0.74
N ALA A 25 -9.83 -1.94 0.18
CA ALA A 25 -9.23 -1.47 1.42
C ALA A 25 -8.75 -2.63 2.29
N PHE A 26 -9.51 -3.72 2.35
CA PHE A 26 -9.12 -4.93 3.06
C PHE A 26 -7.83 -5.53 2.49
N SER A 27 -7.70 -5.64 1.17
CA SER A 27 -6.49 -6.13 0.51
C SER A 27 -5.27 -5.28 0.84
N ILE A 28 -5.42 -3.95 0.87
CA ILE A 28 -4.33 -3.04 1.25
C ILE A 28 -3.91 -3.25 2.71
N LEU A 29 -4.87 -3.37 3.64
CA LEU A 29 -4.58 -3.58 5.06
C LEU A 29 -3.88 -4.91 5.31
N VAL A 30 -4.36 -6.00 4.68
CA VAL A 30 -3.69 -7.30 4.76
C VAL A 30 -2.28 -7.22 4.20
N GLY A 31 -2.11 -6.58 3.04
CA GLY A 31 -0.80 -6.37 2.43
C GLY A 31 0.16 -5.59 3.34
N LEU A 32 -0.32 -4.53 3.97
CA LEU A 32 0.44 -3.73 4.93
C LEU A 32 0.89 -4.57 6.14
N PHE A 33 -0.03 -5.33 6.73
CA PHE A 33 0.28 -6.21 7.86
C PHE A 33 1.34 -7.26 7.51
N VAL A 34 1.18 -7.92 6.37
CA VAL A 34 2.14 -8.91 5.88
C VAL A 34 3.50 -8.27 5.63
N ALA A 35 3.52 -7.06 5.02
CA ALA A 35 4.76 -6.33 4.81
C ALA A 35 5.47 -6.04 6.13
N LEU A 36 4.79 -5.43 7.10
CA LEU A 36 5.37 -5.08 8.39
C LEU A 36 5.89 -6.29 9.16
N TRP A 37 5.15 -7.39 9.14
CA TRP A 37 5.58 -8.64 9.76
C TRP A 37 6.85 -9.21 9.13
N ILE A 38 6.97 -9.17 7.80
CA ILE A 38 8.16 -9.64 7.08
C ILE A 38 9.33 -8.70 7.33
N VAL A 39 9.08 -7.39 7.26
CA VAL A 39 10.11 -6.37 7.49
C VAL A 39 10.72 -6.52 8.88
N ASP A 40 9.87 -6.64 9.92
CA ASP A 40 10.33 -6.80 11.31
C ASP A 40 11.20 -8.06 11.46
N ARG A 41 10.74 -9.21 10.94
CA ARG A 41 11.52 -10.45 10.95
C ARG A 41 12.86 -10.33 10.21
N ARG A 42 12.86 -9.68 9.06
CA ARG A 42 14.07 -9.49 8.27
C ARG A 42 15.02 -8.49 8.92
N TRP A 43 14.47 -7.45 9.54
CA TRP A 43 15.25 -6.46 10.27
C TRP A 43 16.00 -7.11 11.45
N VAL A 44 15.30 -7.90 12.25
CA VAL A 44 15.90 -8.69 13.33
C VAL A 44 16.96 -9.66 12.81
N ALA A 45 16.70 -10.36 11.69
CA ALA A 45 17.67 -11.26 11.06
C ALA A 45 18.92 -10.55 10.50
N ARG A 46 18.85 -9.22 10.32
CA ARG A 46 19.98 -8.37 9.93
C ARG A 46 20.73 -7.74 11.12
N GLY A 47 20.31 -8.04 12.34
CA GLY A 47 20.91 -7.52 13.58
C GLY A 47 20.23 -6.27 14.14
N GLY A 48 19.03 -5.94 13.64
CA GLY A 48 18.22 -4.83 14.16
C GLY A 48 17.33 -5.28 15.33
N GLN A 49 16.68 -4.31 15.98
CA GLN A 49 15.79 -4.56 17.12
C GLN A 49 14.38 -4.92 16.66
N LYS A 50 13.71 -5.79 17.40
CA LYS A 50 12.30 -6.12 17.18
C LYS A 50 11.42 -4.89 17.44
N GLY A 51 10.43 -4.67 16.58
CA GLY A 51 9.51 -3.53 16.67
C GLY A 51 9.96 -2.31 15.89
N THR A 52 11.22 -2.18 15.49
CA THR A 52 11.73 -1.05 14.71
C THR A 52 10.93 -0.81 13.44
N ALA A 53 10.48 -1.88 12.79
CA ALA A 53 9.65 -1.77 11.58
C ALA A 53 8.34 -1.00 11.84
N TRP A 54 7.70 -1.24 12.98
CA TRP A 54 6.46 -0.56 13.38
C TRP A 54 6.69 0.91 13.72
N ASP A 55 7.80 1.21 14.41
CA ASP A 55 8.14 2.59 14.76
C ASP A 55 8.44 3.44 13.52
N ILE A 56 9.11 2.86 12.54
CA ILE A 56 9.36 3.56 11.26
C ILE A 56 8.06 3.68 10.46
N ALA A 57 7.20 2.63 10.47
CA ALA A 57 5.90 2.67 9.81
C ALA A 57 4.98 3.76 10.38
N PHE A 58 5.06 4.03 11.68
CA PHE A 58 4.35 5.14 12.33
C PHE A 58 4.65 6.51 11.69
N TRP A 59 5.83 6.70 11.12
CA TRP A 59 6.18 7.87 10.33
C TRP A 59 5.84 7.71 8.86
N ALA A 60 6.18 6.58 8.27
CA ALA A 60 6.04 6.36 6.83
C ALA A 60 4.58 6.34 6.36
N ILE A 61 3.67 5.75 7.13
CA ILE A 61 2.27 5.59 6.74
C ILE A 61 1.52 6.93 6.73
N PRO A 62 1.50 7.75 7.80
CA PRO A 62 0.84 9.04 7.77
C PRO A 62 1.41 9.99 6.72
N PHE A 63 2.75 10.03 6.60
CA PHE A 63 3.40 10.83 5.56
C PHE A 63 3.00 10.37 4.16
N GLY A 64 2.92 9.06 3.93
CA GLY A 64 2.47 8.51 2.65
C GLY A 64 1.02 8.85 2.33
N LEU A 65 0.12 8.79 3.30
CA LEU A 65 -1.29 9.19 3.14
C LEU A 65 -1.41 10.68 2.80
N VAL A 66 -0.74 11.53 3.57
CA VAL A 66 -0.73 12.99 3.32
C VAL A 66 -0.12 13.28 1.95
N GLY A 67 1.00 12.63 1.61
CA GLY A 67 1.65 12.81 0.32
C GLY A 67 0.76 12.40 -0.85
N GLY A 68 0.10 11.24 -0.74
CA GLY A 68 -0.83 10.77 -1.76
C GLY A 68 -1.99 11.73 -1.98
N ARG A 69 -2.56 12.26 -0.90
CA ARG A 69 -3.64 13.24 -0.97
C ARG A 69 -3.19 14.56 -1.56
N LEU A 70 -2.07 15.09 -1.07
CA LEU A 70 -1.51 16.35 -1.56
C LEU A 70 -1.22 16.30 -3.06
N TYR A 71 -0.59 15.21 -3.52
CA TYR A 71 -0.33 15.02 -4.95
C TYR A 71 -1.62 15.03 -5.76
N HIS A 72 -2.64 14.27 -5.34
CA HIS A 72 -3.92 14.22 -6.04
C HIS A 72 -4.63 15.59 -6.05
N VAL A 73 -4.64 16.30 -4.92
CA VAL A 73 -5.25 17.64 -4.85
C VAL A 73 -4.55 18.62 -5.79
N VAL A 74 -3.23 18.52 -5.96
CA VAL A 74 -2.47 19.37 -6.88
C VAL A 74 -2.69 19.01 -8.34
N THR A 75 -2.73 17.71 -8.68
CA THR A 75 -2.90 17.27 -10.06
C THR A 75 -4.33 17.42 -10.57
N ASP A 76 -5.30 17.26 -9.70
CA ASP A 76 -6.72 17.29 -10.01
C ASP A 76 -7.44 18.43 -9.26
N TYR A 77 -6.77 19.59 -9.14
CA TYR A 77 -7.23 20.73 -8.32
C TYR A 77 -8.64 21.21 -8.67
N GLN A 78 -9.06 21.07 -9.92
CA GLN A 78 -10.40 21.44 -10.40
C GLN A 78 -11.52 20.63 -9.73
N LEU A 79 -11.22 19.46 -9.14
CA LEU A 79 -12.20 18.69 -8.37
C LEU A 79 -12.52 19.32 -7.01
N TYR A 80 -11.65 20.21 -6.52
CA TYR A 80 -11.71 20.78 -5.16
C TYR A 80 -11.91 22.30 -5.14
N PHE A 81 -11.41 23.00 -6.16
CA PHE A 81 -11.35 24.47 -6.18
C PHE A 81 -12.10 25.10 -7.36
N GLY A 82 -13.05 24.39 -8.00
CA GLY A 82 -13.89 24.89 -9.07
C GLY A 82 -15.17 25.55 -8.56
N GLU A 83 -15.92 26.20 -9.48
CA GLU A 83 -17.25 26.74 -9.17
C GLU A 83 -18.19 25.62 -8.71
N GLY A 84 -18.88 25.82 -7.56
CA GLY A 84 -19.78 24.83 -6.98
C GLY A 84 -19.08 23.64 -6.30
N ARG A 85 -17.76 23.73 -6.05
CA ARG A 85 -17.00 22.72 -5.31
C ARG A 85 -16.68 23.18 -3.90
N ASP A 86 -16.53 22.21 -2.99
CA ASP A 86 -16.14 22.47 -1.61
C ASP A 86 -14.65 22.10 -1.41
N TRP A 87 -13.85 23.10 -1.05
CA TRP A 87 -12.43 22.89 -0.75
C TRP A 87 -12.19 21.94 0.43
N VAL A 88 -13.19 21.74 1.32
CA VAL A 88 -13.13 20.79 2.43
C VAL A 88 -13.00 19.35 1.92
N ASP A 89 -13.50 19.04 0.71
CA ASP A 89 -13.37 17.73 0.07
C ASP A 89 -11.90 17.34 -0.14
N ALA A 90 -10.98 18.31 -0.22
CA ALA A 90 -9.54 18.05 -0.27
C ALA A 90 -9.01 17.29 0.96
N PHE A 91 -9.70 17.31 2.10
CA PHE A 91 -9.32 16.60 3.33
C PHE A 91 -10.01 15.24 3.48
N LYS A 92 -11.01 14.93 2.66
CA LYS A 92 -11.78 13.68 2.74
C LYS A 92 -11.00 12.52 2.07
N ILE A 93 -9.99 12.01 2.78
CA ILE A 93 -9.14 10.89 2.28
C ILE A 93 -9.91 9.58 2.13
N TRP A 94 -11.02 9.41 2.85
CA TRP A 94 -11.87 8.21 2.81
C TRP A 94 -12.75 8.11 1.55
N GLU A 95 -12.91 9.18 0.80
CA GLU A 95 -13.61 9.21 -0.48
C GLU A 95 -12.71 8.77 -1.66
N GLY A 96 -11.42 8.52 -1.39
CA GLY A 96 -10.44 8.13 -2.39
C GLY A 96 -9.60 9.32 -2.87
N GLY A 97 -8.99 9.22 -4.04
CA GLY A 97 -8.13 10.28 -4.59
C GLY A 97 -6.79 10.37 -3.88
N LEU A 98 -5.97 9.32 -4.02
CA LEU A 98 -4.60 9.24 -3.52
C LEU A 98 -3.65 8.99 -4.68
N GLY A 99 -2.74 9.94 -4.93
CA GLY A 99 -1.74 9.81 -5.98
C GLY A 99 -0.51 9.02 -5.52
N ILE A 100 -0.14 7.99 -6.27
CA ILE A 100 0.96 7.08 -5.91
C ILE A 100 2.31 7.81 -5.78
N TRP A 101 2.60 8.79 -6.64
CA TRP A 101 3.85 9.51 -6.62
C TRP A 101 4.06 10.32 -5.34
N GLY A 102 3.01 10.99 -4.89
CA GLY A 102 3.04 11.71 -3.61
C GLY A 102 3.15 10.77 -2.42
N ALA A 103 2.43 9.64 -2.46
CA ALA A 103 2.49 8.62 -1.42
C ALA A 103 3.91 8.02 -1.30
N VAL A 104 4.57 7.72 -2.43
CA VAL A 104 5.95 7.20 -2.43
C VAL A 104 6.94 8.25 -1.95
N ALA A 105 6.85 9.50 -2.44
CA ALA A 105 7.79 10.56 -2.08
C ALA A 105 7.73 10.90 -0.59
N LEU A 106 6.55 11.23 -0.08
CA LEU A 106 6.40 11.57 1.34
C LEU A 106 6.49 10.34 2.25
N GLY A 107 6.03 9.17 1.82
CA GLY A 107 6.23 7.92 2.56
C GLY A 107 7.70 7.58 2.75
N ALA A 108 8.52 7.76 1.71
CA ALA A 108 9.99 7.60 1.81
C ALA A 108 10.62 8.65 2.73
N LEU A 109 10.15 9.90 2.70
CA LEU A 109 10.56 10.95 3.64
C LEU A 109 10.21 10.56 5.09
N GLY A 110 8.98 10.09 5.33
CA GLY A 110 8.56 9.60 6.65
C GLY A 110 9.42 8.43 7.13
N ALA A 111 9.70 7.46 6.25
CA ALA A 111 10.61 6.35 6.57
C ALA A 111 12.02 6.85 6.90
N TRP A 112 12.54 7.82 6.15
CA TRP A 112 13.84 8.43 6.43
C TRP A 112 13.86 9.13 7.78
N ILE A 113 12.81 9.90 8.13
CA ILE A 113 12.65 10.54 9.44
C ILE A 113 12.65 9.48 10.55
N GLY A 114 11.85 8.41 10.39
CA GLY A 114 11.78 7.31 11.34
C GLY A 114 13.15 6.64 11.56
N CYS A 115 13.87 6.35 10.46
CA CYS A 115 15.23 5.81 10.50
C CYS A 115 16.20 6.77 11.22
N ARG A 116 16.18 8.05 10.86
CA ARG A 116 17.06 9.07 11.47
C ARG A 116 16.84 9.22 12.98
N ARG A 117 15.59 9.17 13.43
CA ARG A 117 15.24 9.23 14.87
C ARG A 117 15.78 8.06 15.67
N ARG A 118 15.99 6.91 15.03
CA ARG A 118 16.57 5.71 15.64
C ARG A 118 18.07 5.53 15.35
N GLY A 119 18.71 6.50 14.70
CA GLY A 119 20.12 6.39 14.30
C GLY A 119 20.38 5.36 13.21
N ILE A 120 19.36 4.96 12.46
CA ILE A 120 19.41 3.94 11.40
C ILE A 120 19.67 4.63 10.06
N ALA A 121 20.55 4.05 9.25
CA ALA A 121 20.70 4.45 7.86
C ALA A 121 19.53 3.89 7.01
N LEU A 122 19.02 4.70 6.06
CA LEU A 122 17.90 4.29 5.22
C LEU A 122 18.21 3.08 4.29
N PRO A 123 19.39 2.95 3.65
CA PRO A 123 19.65 1.86 2.72
C PRO A 123 19.54 0.45 3.32
N PRO A 124 20.13 0.11 4.48
CA PRO A 124 19.93 -1.21 5.08
C PRO A 124 18.49 -1.48 5.50
N TYR A 125 17.74 -0.45 5.92
CA TYR A 125 16.33 -0.58 6.22
C TYR A 125 15.51 -0.85 4.95
N ALA A 126 15.78 -0.12 3.86
CA ALA A 126 15.15 -0.34 2.56
C ALA A 126 15.37 -1.78 2.05
N ASP A 127 16.58 -2.34 2.24
CA ASP A 127 16.87 -3.74 1.92
C ASP A 127 16.02 -4.74 2.72
N ALA A 128 15.72 -4.44 3.97
CA ALA A 128 14.81 -5.25 4.77
C ALA A 128 13.36 -5.12 4.29
N VAL A 129 12.95 -3.92 3.86
CA VAL A 129 11.58 -3.61 3.37
C VAL A 129 11.26 -4.25 2.02
N ALA A 130 12.24 -4.39 1.14
CA ALA A 130 12.05 -4.75 -0.27
C ALA A 130 11.10 -5.94 -0.52
N PRO A 131 11.28 -7.14 0.05
CA PRO A 131 10.37 -8.27 -0.22
C PRO A 131 9.01 -8.12 0.46
N GLY A 132 8.94 -7.42 1.60
CA GLY A 132 7.67 -7.10 2.26
C GLY A 132 6.81 -6.19 1.38
N LEU A 133 7.43 -5.20 0.75
CA LEU A 133 6.76 -4.29 -0.16
C LEU A 133 6.25 -5.01 -1.42
N ALA A 134 7.06 -5.90 -2.00
CA ALA A 134 6.66 -6.72 -3.13
C ALA A 134 5.44 -7.60 -2.80
N LEU A 135 5.41 -8.22 -1.61
CA LEU A 135 4.26 -9.01 -1.18
C LEU A 135 3.02 -8.18 -0.86
N ALA A 136 3.20 -6.97 -0.28
CA ALA A 136 2.08 -6.04 -0.10
C ALA A 136 1.47 -5.64 -1.45
N GLN A 137 2.29 -5.40 -2.47
CA GLN A 137 1.83 -5.14 -3.83
C GLN A 137 1.08 -6.36 -4.41
N ALA A 138 1.62 -7.58 -4.25
CA ALA A 138 0.97 -8.80 -4.70
C ALA A 138 -0.44 -8.94 -4.11
N ILE A 139 -0.58 -8.72 -2.80
CA ILE A 139 -1.87 -8.79 -2.10
C ILE A 139 -2.78 -7.64 -2.50
N GLY A 140 -2.24 -6.42 -2.63
CA GLY A 140 -3.01 -5.23 -3.03
C GLY A 140 -3.65 -5.36 -4.41
N ARG A 141 -3.04 -6.14 -5.34
CA ARG A 141 -3.62 -6.39 -6.68
C ARG A 141 -4.96 -7.13 -6.64
N TRP A 142 -5.24 -7.89 -5.59
CA TRP A 142 -6.56 -8.49 -5.40
C TRP A 142 -7.66 -7.44 -5.16
N GLY A 143 -7.29 -6.25 -4.68
CA GLY A 143 -8.21 -5.10 -4.64
C GLY A 143 -8.77 -4.73 -6.00
N ASN A 144 -7.96 -4.79 -7.06
CA ASN A 144 -8.41 -4.52 -8.42
C ASN A 144 -9.40 -5.59 -8.93
N TRP A 145 -9.27 -6.84 -8.49
CA TRP A 145 -10.24 -7.89 -8.77
C TRP A 145 -11.59 -7.60 -8.13
N PHE A 146 -11.62 -7.14 -6.86
CA PHE A 146 -12.85 -6.73 -6.20
C PHE A 146 -13.53 -5.55 -6.90
N ASN A 147 -12.76 -4.60 -7.41
CA ASN A 147 -13.28 -3.43 -8.12
C ASN A 147 -13.53 -3.67 -9.61
N GLN A 148 -13.20 -4.85 -10.13
CA GLN A 148 -13.27 -5.16 -11.57
C GLN A 148 -12.56 -4.11 -12.44
N GLU A 149 -11.36 -3.69 -12.07
CA GLU A 149 -10.62 -2.60 -12.72
C GLU A 149 -9.23 -3.04 -13.17
N LEU A 150 -8.61 -2.25 -14.07
CA LEU A 150 -7.23 -2.43 -14.54
C LEU A 150 -6.98 -3.79 -15.20
N TYR A 151 -7.98 -4.37 -15.86
CA TYR A 151 -7.83 -5.61 -16.63
C TYR A 151 -7.11 -5.38 -17.95
N GLY A 152 -6.71 -6.47 -18.61
CA GLY A 152 -6.00 -6.44 -19.89
C GLY A 152 -6.94 -6.47 -21.10
N ARG A 153 -6.38 -6.81 -22.26
CA ARG A 153 -7.14 -6.97 -23.51
C ARG A 153 -8.11 -8.13 -23.44
N GLU A 154 -9.10 -8.14 -24.31
CA GLU A 154 -10.00 -9.29 -24.50
C GLU A 154 -9.20 -10.57 -24.80
N THR A 155 -9.70 -11.69 -24.30
CA THR A 155 -9.04 -12.99 -24.47
C THR A 155 -10.02 -14.14 -24.34
N ASP A 156 -9.75 -15.21 -25.10
CA ASP A 156 -10.49 -16.49 -25.04
C ASP A 156 -9.76 -17.56 -24.22
N LEU A 157 -8.76 -17.16 -23.44
CA LEU A 157 -7.99 -18.11 -22.62
C LEU A 157 -8.86 -18.72 -21.51
N PRO A 158 -8.62 -20.00 -21.13
CA PRO A 158 -9.45 -20.70 -20.14
C PRO A 158 -9.35 -20.12 -18.71
N TRP A 159 -8.47 -19.16 -18.47
CA TRP A 159 -8.37 -18.40 -17.21
C TRP A 159 -8.69 -16.92 -17.39
N ALA A 160 -9.49 -16.56 -18.41
CA ALA A 160 -9.94 -15.19 -18.61
C ALA A 160 -10.72 -14.67 -17.40
N LEU A 161 -10.58 -13.39 -17.09
CA LEU A 161 -11.35 -12.70 -16.07
C LEU A 161 -12.68 -12.25 -16.67
N HIS A 162 -13.78 -12.69 -16.08
CA HIS A 162 -15.12 -12.26 -16.50
C HIS A 162 -15.48 -10.93 -15.81
N ILE A 163 -15.49 -9.85 -16.57
CA ILE A 163 -15.94 -8.52 -16.13
C ILE A 163 -17.46 -8.42 -16.38
N THR A 164 -18.20 -8.06 -15.36
CA THR A 164 -19.65 -7.90 -15.38
C THR A 164 -20.10 -6.46 -15.12
N SER A 165 -19.21 -5.63 -14.54
CA SER A 165 -19.50 -4.26 -14.18
C SER A 165 -19.49 -3.35 -15.41
N THR A 166 -20.48 -2.46 -15.51
CA THR A 166 -20.51 -1.36 -16.48
C THR A 166 -20.10 -0.02 -15.91
N ALA A 167 -19.81 0.04 -14.60
CA ALA A 167 -19.41 1.27 -13.93
C ALA A 167 -18.13 1.86 -14.52
N GLY A 168 -18.09 3.18 -14.70
CA GLY A 168 -16.93 3.88 -15.27
C GLY A 168 -16.66 3.55 -16.73
N GLY A 169 -17.69 3.24 -17.54
CA GLY A 169 -17.58 2.95 -18.97
C GLY A 169 -17.00 1.57 -19.30
N ARG A 170 -16.97 0.65 -18.34
CA ARG A 170 -16.49 -0.72 -18.57
C ARG A 170 -17.43 -1.48 -19.49
N VAL A 171 -16.85 -2.32 -20.33
CA VAL A 171 -17.61 -3.24 -21.19
C VAL A 171 -17.56 -4.63 -20.59
N PRO A 172 -18.71 -5.28 -20.31
CA PRO A 172 -18.75 -6.67 -19.86
C PRO A 172 -18.11 -7.59 -20.90
N GLY A 173 -17.32 -8.57 -20.45
CA GLY A 173 -16.62 -9.48 -21.36
C GLY A 173 -15.54 -10.29 -20.64
N TYR A 174 -14.71 -10.97 -21.43
CA TYR A 174 -13.61 -11.83 -20.96
C TYR A 174 -12.28 -11.18 -21.28
N TYR A 175 -11.47 -10.96 -20.24
CA TYR A 175 -10.24 -10.17 -20.32
C TYR A 175 -9.05 -10.87 -19.67
N HIS A 176 -7.83 -10.47 -20.04
CA HIS A 176 -6.64 -10.92 -19.33
C HIS A 176 -6.67 -10.46 -17.86
N PRO A 177 -6.50 -11.38 -16.89
CA PRO A 177 -6.49 -11.07 -15.46
C PRO A 177 -5.17 -10.44 -15.04
N THR A 178 -4.94 -9.18 -15.40
CA THR A 178 -3.67 -8.48 -15.10
C THR A 178 -3.39 -8.40 -13.60
N PHE A 179 -4.43 -8.31 -12.76
CA PHE A 179 -4.27 -8.36 -11.31
C PHE A 179 -3.56 -9.65 -10.85
N LEU A 180 -3.91 -10.79 -11.45
CA LEU A 180 -3.30 -12.08 -11.12
C LEU A 180 -1.85 -12.15 -11.64
N TYR A 181 -1.61 -11.69 -12.86
CA TYR A 181 -0.27 -11.67 -13.45
C TYR A 181 0.66 -10.77 -12.63
N GLU A 182 0.20 -9.57 -12.24
CA GLU A 182 0.97 -8.67 -11.39
C GLU A 182 1.18 -9.25 -9.99
N SER A 183 0.17 -9.90 -9.40
CA SER A 183 0.29 -10.55 -8.09
C SER A 183 1.35 -11.65 -8.12
N LEU A 184 1.29 -12.57 -9.10
CA LEU A 184 2.26 -13.65 -9.26
C LEU A 184 3.67 -13.12 -9.54
N TRP A 185 3.78 -12.08 -10.38
CA TRP A 185 5.06 -11.42 -10.63
C TRP A 185 5.65 -10.84 -9.34
N CYS A 186 4.87 -10.11 -8.56
CA CYS A 186 5.33 -9.52 -7.30
C CYS A 186 5.71 -10.58 -6.26
N VAL A 187 5.00 -11.73 -6.21
CA VAL A 187 5.44 -12.89 -5.40
C VAL A 187 6.80 -13.40 -5.90
N GLY A 188 6.96 -13.55 -7.21
CA GLY A 188 8.23 -13.95 -7.82
C GLY A 188 9.36 -12.98 -7.49
N VAL A 189 9.10 -11.67 -7.54
CA VAL A 189 10.06 -10.62 -7.15
C VAL A 189 10.44 -10.75 -5.67
N ALA A 190 9.47 -10.96 -4.77
CA ALA A 190 9.75 -11.14 -3.35
C ALA A 190 10.66 -12.37 -3.12
N LEU A 191 10.36 -13.49 -3.76
CA LEU A 191 11.15 -14.70 -3.67
C LEU A 191 12.56 -14.51 -4.25
N LEU A 192 12.68 -13.83 -5.39
CA LEU A 192 13.97 -13.49 -6.01
C LEU A 192 14.81 -12.63 -5.07
N VAL A 193 14.24 -11.59 -4.47
CA VAL A 193 14.96 -10.71 -3.53
C VAL A 193 15.39 -11.47 -2.28
N ILE A 194 14.53 -12.33 -1.71
CA ILE A 194 14.88 -13.14 -0.55
C ILE A 194 16.00 -14.14 -0.89
N TRP A 195 15.91 -14.79 -2.04
CA TRP A 195 16.92 -15.73 -2.50
C TRP A 195 18.28 -15.03 -2.75
N ALA A 196 18.27 -13.92 -3.49
CA ALA A 196 19.47 -13.16 -3.80
C ALA A 196 20.12 -12.58 -2.54
N ASP A 197 19.31 -12.06 -1.61
CA ASP A 197 19.78 -11.53 -0.33
C ASP A 197 20.46 -12.60 0.52
N ARG A 198 19.88 -13.81 0.59
CA ARG A 198 20.48 -14.95 1.32
C ARG A 198 21.76 -15.45 0.64
N ARG A 199 21.76 -15.52 -0.69
CA ARG A 199 22.86 -16.09 -1.48
C ARG A 199 24.08 -15.16 -1.56
N PHE A 200 23.83 -13.84 -1.71
CA PHE A 200 24.86 -12.85 -1.98
C PHE A 200 25.08 -11.87 -0.83
N LYS A 201 24.33 -12.01 0.27
CA LYS A 201 24.38 -11.12 1.44
C LYS A 201 24.32 -9.64 1.02
N LEU A 202 23.25 -9.29 0.29
CA LEU A 202 23.05 -7.95 -0.23
C LEU A 202 22.91 -6.93 0.89
N GLY A 203 23.52 -5.78 0.74
CA GLY A 203 23.49 -4.64 1.66
C GLY A 203 23.56 -3.34 0.90
N HIS A 204 23.65 -2.23 1.62
CA HIS A 204 23.79 -0.88 1.08
C HIS A 204 22.70 -0.49 0.06
N GLY A 205 21.45 -0.95 0.27
CA GLY A 205 20.32 -0.68 -0.62
C GLY A 205 20.23 -1.56 -1.88
N ARG A 206 21.11 -2.57 -2.04
CA ARG A 206 21.15 -3.40 -3.26
C ARG A 206 19.96 -4.37 -3.36
N ALA A 207 19.46 -4.88 -2.22
CA ALA A 207 18.27 -5.73 -2.24
C ALA A 207 17.02 -4.90 -2.62
N PHE A 208 16.94 -3.65 -2.17
CA PHE A 208 15.89 -2.72 -2.58
C PHE A 208 16.00 -2.37 -4.07
N ALA A 209 17.20 -2.07 -4.56
CA ALA A 209 17.42 -1.79 -5.98
C ALA A 209 17.08 -3.01 -6.86
N LEU A 210 17.37 -4.24 -6.40
CA LEU A 210 16.96 -5.47 -7.10
C LEU A 210 15.43 -5.60 -7.17
N TYR A 211 14.74 -5.30 -6.06
CA TYR A 211 13.27 -5.24 -6.05
C TYR A 211 12.77 -4.23 -7.09
N VAL A 212 13.31 -3.01 -7.10
CA VAL A 212 12.89 -1.95 -8.05
C VAL A 212 13.12 -2.40 -9.48
N ALA A 213 14.30 -2.95 -9.81
CA ALA A 213 14.60 -3.45 -11.15
C ALA A 213 13.63 -4.56 -11.57
N ALA A 214 13.44 -5.59 -10.75
CA ALA A 214 12.56 -6.71 -11.06
C ALA A 214 11.08 -6.28 -11.18
N TYR A 215 10.62 -5.37 -10.31
CA TYR A 215 9.28 -4.79 -10.40
C TYR A 215 9.08 -3.99 -11.69
N CYS A 216 10.04 -3.13 -12.05
CA CYS A 216 9.97 -2.33 -13.29
C CYS A 216 9.97 -3.21 -14.54
N ALA A 217 10.72 -4.32 -14.56
CA ALA A 217 10.67 -5.30 -15.65
C ALA A 217 9.27 -5.90 -15.82
N GLY A 218 8.61 -6.29 -14.71
CA GLY A 218 7.23 -6.77 -14.74
C GLY A 218 6.25 -5.68 -15.16
N ARG A 219 6.40 -4.48 -14.63
CA ARG A 219 5.53 -3.35 -14.96
C ARG A 219 5.57 -3.00 -16.45
N PHE A 220 6.74 -3.11 -17.08
CA PHE A 220 6.90 -2.80 -18.49
C PHE A 220 6.02 -3.69 -19.39
N TRP A 221 6.06 -5.02 -19.22
CA TRP A 221 5.28 -5.92 -20.09
C TRP A 221 3.79 -5.98 -19.70
N ILE A 222 3.45 -5.83 -18.41
CA ILE A 222 2.05 -5.80 -17.97
C ILE A 222 1.36 -4.53 -18.46
N GLU A 223 2.04 -3.38 -18.42
CA GLU A 223 1.51 -2.12 -18.94
C GLU A 223 1.19 -2.21 -20.44
N TYR A 224 1.97 -3.00 -21.18
CA TYR A 224 1.71 -3.24 -22.59
C TYR A 224 0.42 -4.04 -22.86
N MET A 225 -0.02 -4.87 -21.90
CA MET A 225 -1.29 -5.63 -22.00
C MET A 225 -2.52 -4.83 -21.59
N ARG A 226 -2.37 -3.74 -20.86
CA ARG A 226 -3.49 -2.94 -20.33
C ARG A 226 -4.17 -2.14 -21.42
N VAL A 227 -5.50 -1.96 -21.30
CA VAL A 227 -6.36 -1.26 -22.27
C VAL A 227 -6.85 0.09 -21.77
N ASP A 228 -6.68 0.43 -20.47
CA ASP A 228 -7.08 1.71 -19.92
C ASP A 228 -6.38 2.88 -20.60
N GLU A 229 -7.02 4.03 -20.64
CA GLU A 229 -6.46 5.25 -21.25
C GLU A 229 -5.19 5.69 -20.53
N ALA A 230 -4.15 6.00 -21.30
CA ALA A 230 -2.89 6.52 -20.78
C ALA A 230 -2.20 7.40 -21.81
N HIS A 231 -1.49 8.41 -21.33
CA HIS A 231 -0.66 9.25 -22.18
C HIS A 231 0.44 8.42 -22.85
N ALA A 232 0.48 8.46 -24.20
CA ALA A 232 1.50 7.79 -24.98
C ALA A 232 2.50 8.82 -25.53
N ILE A 233 3.78 8.50 -25.43
CA ILE A 233 4.90 9.28 -26.00
C ILE A 233 5.71 8.33 -26.88
N LEU A 234 5.90 8.68 -28.16
CA LEU A 234 6.61 7.85 -29.15
C LEU A 234 6.08 6.41 -29.24
N GLY A 235 4.75 6.24 -29.14
CA GLY A 235 4.10 4.92 -29.24
C GLY A 235 4.16 4.05 -27.99
N LEU A 236 4.81 4.50 -26.92
CA LEU A 236 4.84 3.83 -25.62
C LEU A 236 4.10 4.68 -24.57
N ARG A 237 3.42 4.01 -23.65
CA ARG A 237 2.78 4.66 -22.51
C ARG A 237 3.84 5.29 -21.59
N LEU A 238 3.51 6.43 -20.98
CA LEU A 238 4.43 7.14 -20.06
C LEU A 238 4.98 6.21 -18.98
N ASN A 239 4.14 5.28 -18.48
CA ASN A 239 4.55 4.31 -17.47
C ASN A 239 5.65 3.36 -17.96
N ASN A 240 5.69 3.03 -19.26
CA ASN A 240 6.75 2.19 -19.83
C ASN A 240 8.09 2.93 -19.86
N TRP A 241 8.09 4.22 -20.21
CA TRP A 241 9.29 5.06 -20.15
C TRP A 241 9.81 5.18 -18.72
N THR A 242 8.92 5.45 -17.78
CA THR A 242 9.27 5.53 -16.35
C THR A 242 9.85 4.20 -15.86
N ALA A 243 9.20 3.08 -16.18
CA ALA A 243 9.68 1.75 -15.77
C ALA A 243 11.08 1.46 -16.35
N MET A 244 11.33 1.80 -17.61
CA MET A 244 12.61 1.59 -18.27
C MET A 244 13.72 2.45 -17.65
N ILE A 245 13.47 3.74 -17.42
CA ILE A 245 14.45 4.65 -16.81
C ILE A 245 14.79 4.18 -15.39
N VAL A 246 13.78 3.89 -14.58
CA VAL A 246 13.96 3.44 -13.19
C VAL A 246 14.66 2.08 -13.14
N PHE A 247 14.35 1.17 -14.06
CA PHE A 247 15.06 -0.10 -14.21
C PHE A 247 16.57 0.12 -14.44
N VAL A 248 16.92 0.95 -15.41
CA VAL A 248 18.33 1.24 -15.74
C VAL A 248 19.03 1.87 -14.53
N LEU A 249 18.41 2.84 -13.88
CA LEU A 249 18.98 3.48 -12.67
C LEU A 249 19.20 2.47 -11.53
N ALA A 250 18.24 1.55 -11.31
CA ALA A 250 18.37 0.51 -10.31
C ALA A 250 19.53 -0.45 -10.61
N VAL A 251 19.68 -0.86 -11.87
CA VAL A 251 20.79 -1.73 -12.29
C VAL A 251 22.13 -1.02 -12.15
N VAL A 252 22.22 0.24 -12.59
CA VAL A 252 23.43 1.07 -12.41
C VAL A 252 23.79 1.19 -10.92
N TYR A 253 22.80 1.46 -10.08
CA TYR A 253 22.99 1.52 -8.63
C TYR A 253 23.54 0.21 -8.06
N ILE A 254 23.00 -0.94 -8.44
CA ILE A 254 23.48 -2.26 -7.99
C ILE A 254 24.95 -2.44 -8.38
N VAL A 255 25.31 -2.13 -9.64
CA VAL A 255 26.68 -2.32 -10.14
C VAL A 255 27.66 -1.38 -9.43
N VAL A 256 27.32 -0.09 -9.30
CA VAL A 256 28.16 0.92 -8.67
C VAL A 256 28.31 0.62 -7.17
N SER A 257 27.20 0.33 -6.48
CA SER A 257 27.20 0.02 -5.05
C SER A 257 27.99 -1.27 -4.75
N ALA A 258 27.89 -2.31 -5.60
CA ALA A 258 28.65 -3.53 -5.44
C ALA A 258 30.17 -3.34 -5.54
N LYS A 259 30.60 -2.41 -6.41
CA LYS A 259 32.02 -2.06 -6.56
C LYS A 259 32.53 -1.20 -5.41
N LYS A 260 31.71 -0.26 -4.92
CA LYS A 260 32.12 0.75 -3.93
C LYS A 260 32.04 0.22 -2.49
N TRP A 261 31.02 -0.58 -2.20
CA TRP A 261 30.76 -1.12 -0.84
C TRP A 261 30.47 -2.62 -0.93
N PRO A 262 31.51 -3.48 -0.95
CA PRO A 262 31.32 -4.93 -0.99
C PRO A 262 30.74 -5.44 0.34
N GLY A 263 29.90 -6.47 0.27
CA GLY A 263 29.33 -7.10 1.47
C GLY A 263 28.06 -6.42 1.97
N ARG A 264 27.71 -6.71 3.20
CA ARG A 264 26.57 -6.15 3.95
C ARG A 264 27.13 -5.31 5.11
N GLU A 265 26.35 -4.37 5.58
CA GLU A 265 26.65 -3.58 6.77
C GLU A 265 26.79 -4.50 7.99
N ASP A 266 27.83 -4.25 8.82
CA ASP A 266 28.07 -5.02 10.05
C ASP A 266 27.14 -4.58 11.17
N VAL A 267 26.78 -3.29 11.23
CA VAL A 267 25.87 -2.71 12.20
C VAL A 267 24.76 -1.97 11.48
N VAL A 268 23.51 -2.39 11.68
CA VAL A 268 22.33 -1.80 11.05
C VAL A 268 21.54 -0.88 11.97
N GLU A 269 21.61 -1.13 13.28
CA GLU A 269 20.93 -0.34 14.31
C GLU A 269 21.83 -0.21 15.54
N PRO A 270 22.06 1.02 16.07
CA PRO A 270 22.78 1.20 17.33
C PRO A 270 22.05 0.46 18.45
N VAL A 271 22.78 -0.31 19.23
CA VAL A 271 22.24 -0.84 20.50
C VAL A 271 21.96 0.39 21.37
N ALA A 272 20.72 0.61 21.75
CA ALA A 272 20.40 1.62 22.75
C ALA A 272 21.24 1.28 23.99
N ALA A 273 22.16 2.18 24.36
CA ALA A 273 22.89 2.07 25.61
C ALA A 273 21.81 1.93 26.68
N SER A 274 21.63 0.70 27.18
CA SER A 274 20.84 0.45 28.37
C SER A 274 21.40 1.39 29.41
N GLY A 275 20.57 2.32 29.91
CA GLY A 275 20.97 3.34 30.85
C GLY A 275 21.71 2.70 32.02
N GLY A 276 23.03 2.64 31.90
CA GLY A 276 23.91 2.43 33.00
C GLY A 276 23.85 3.71 33.83
N ALA A 277 23.12 3.64 34.91
CA ALA A 277 23.32 4.56 36.01
C ALA A 277 24.83 4.63 36.25
N ALA A 278 25.40 5.80 36.05
CA ALA A 278 26.76 6.12 36.50
C ALA A 278 26.73 5.98 38.02
N GLU A 279 27.14 4.82 38.53
CA GLU A 279 27.72 4.76 39.85
C GLU A 279 29.10 5.41 39.76
N ALA A 280 29.11 6.66 40.12
CA ALA A 280 30.32 7.35 40.52
C ALA A 280 30.86 6.68 41.79
N SER A 281 31.73 5.71 41.62
CA SER A 281 32.58 5.23 42.70
C SER A 281 33.76 6.19 42.86
N GLY A 282 33.56 7.15 43.77
CA GLY A 282 34.70 7.77 44.43
C GLY A 282 34.76 7.12 45.82
N GLY A 283 35.91 6.57 46.17
CA GLY A 283 36.09 6.13 47.52
C GLY A 283 37.34 5.29 47.72
N THR A 284 38.38 5.92 48.10
CA THR A 284 39.58 5.42 48.75
C THR A 284 39.30 4.72 50.05
N GLY A 285 40.01 3.61 50.35
CA GLY A 285 40.60 3.37 51.68
C GLY A 285 40.23 2.10 52.41
N THR A 286 41.20 1.21 52.47
CA THR A 286 41.70 0.45 53.60
C THR A 286 40.78 -0.41 54.48
N GLY A 287 41.01 -1.70 54.47
CA GLY A 287 41.37 -2.47 55.68
C GLY A 287 40.28 -3.24 56.38
N GLU A 288 40.56 -4.50 56.46
CA GLU A 288 40.42 -5.39 57.61
C GLU A 288 39.30 -6.41 57.70
N LYS A 289 39.74 -7.60 58.01
CA LYS A 289 39.19 -8.90 58.27
C LYS A 289 38.02 -8.93 59.26
N GLY A 290 37.18 -9.99 59.14
CA GLY A 290 36.29 -10.53 60.20
C GLY A 290 35.20 -11.37 59.59
N GLU A 291 35.36 -12.60 59.46
CA GLU A 291 34.83 -13.87 60.04
C GLU A 291 33.32 -13.91 60.35
N ALA A 292 32.68 -14.94 59.71
CA ALA A 292 31.62 -15.85 60.14
C ALA A 292 30.31 -15.30 60.73
N ASP A 293 29.21 -15.60 60.15
CA ASP A 293 28.27 -16.62 60.70
C ASP A 293 26.94 -16.59 59.90
N SER A 294 26.47 -17.72 59.44
CA SER A 294 25.07 -18.03 59.17
C SER A 294 24.44 -18.52 60.47
N PRO A 295 23.12 -18.50 60.72
CA PRO A 295 22.15 -19.25 59.94
C PRO A 295 20.68 -18.76 59.94
N GLU A 296 19.96 -19.38 59.01
CA GLU A 296 18.58 -19.95 59.09
C GLU A 296 17.34 -19.09 59.41
N ALA A 297 16.46 -19.11 58.49
CA ALA A 297 15.13 -19.78 58.41
C ALA A 297 13.88 -19.02 58.88
N LYS A 298 12.89 -19.29 58.03
CA LYS A 298 11.43 -19.44 58.23
C LYS A 298 10.51 -18.26 58.03
N ASP A 299 9.69 -18.46 56.99
CA ASP A 299 8.25 -18.74 56.95
C ASP A 299 7.33 -17.71 57.64
N ASP A 300 6.40 -17.26 56.83
CA ASP A 300 4.93 -17.42 56.92
C ASP A 300 4.26 -16.37 56.06
N ALA A 301 3.56 -16.72 55.09
CA ALA A 301 2.17 -17.00 54.78
C ALA A 301 1.13 -16.01 55.34
N GLU A 302 0.14 -15.82 54.51
CA GLU A 302 -1.27 -15.47 54.76
C GLU A 302 -1.66 -14.00 54.51
N SER A 303 -2.41 -13.79 53.52
CA SER A 303 -3.85 -13.98 53.24
C SER A 303 -4.69 -12.72 53.38
N ALA A 304 -5.58 -12.64 52.45
CA ALA A 304 -6.94 -12.08 52.52
C ALA A 304 -7.16 -10.64 52.08
N LYS A 305 -7.88 -10.52 50.99
CA LYS A 305 -9.31 -10.09 50.88
C LYS A 305 -9.55 -8.63 51.30
N ASP A 306 -10.31 -7.90 50.66
CA ASP A 306 -11.61 -8.02 49.99
C ASP A 306 -12.12 -6.59 49.65
N THR A 307 -13.06 -6.54 48.68
CA THR A 307 -14.11 -5.52 48.56
C THR A 307 -13.71 -4.10 48.11
N GLY A 308 -14.38 -3.48 47.26
CA GLY A 308 -15.70 -3.55 46.64
C GLY A 308 -15.95 -2.31 45.80
N ALA A 309 -16.66 -2.50 44.78
CA ALA A 309 -17.90 -1.88 44.35
C ALA A 309 -18.03 -0.35 44.29
N GLY A 310 -18.64 0.05 43.23
CA GLY A 310 -19.48 1.22 43.13
C GLY A 310 -19.26 1.99 41.81
N GLU A 311 -20.06 1.68 40.82
CA GLU A 311 -21.29 2.37 40.37
C GLU A 311 -20.96 3.68 39.63
N ASP A 312 -21.27 3.67 38.41
CA ASP A 312 -22.52 4.05 37.68
C ASP A 312 -22.53 5.47 37.13
N ALA A 313 -23.04 5.50 35.93
CA ALA A 313 -23.88 6.52 35.30
C ALA A 313 -23.22 7.42 34.24
N LYS A 314 -23.62 7.34 33.09
CA LYS A 314 -24.68 7.81 32.16
C LYS A 314 -24.02 8.18 30.87
N ALA A 315 -24.20 7.54 29.75
CA ALA A 315 -25.35 7.40 28.84
C ALA A 315 -26.03 8.70 28.44
N GLU A 316 -26.13 8.78 27.14
CA GLU A 316 -27.16 9.44 26.33
C GLU A 316 -26.81 10.77 25.66
N GLU A 317 -27.26 10.72 24.40
CA GLU A 317 -27.45 11.82 23.40
C GLU A 317 -26.21 12.09 22.51
N ASP A 318 -26.22 11.72 21.21
CA ASP A 318 -27.14 12.15 20.16
C ASP A 318 -27.15 11.22 18.96
N ALA A 319 -28.29 10.59 18.76
CA ALA A 319 -28.71 10.04 17.47
C ALA A 319 -29.65 11.06 16.84
N LYS A 320 -29.16 11.82 15.86
CA LYS A 320 -30.02 12.48 14.88
C LYS A 320 -29.18 13.17 13.80
N SER A 321 -28.97 12.49 12.69
CA SER A 321 -29.00 13.07 11.34
C SER A 321 -28.53 12.04 10.32
N ALA A 322 -29.44 11.22 9.92
CA ALA A 322 -29.32 10.46 8.65
C ALA A 322 -30.74 10.11 8.22
N LYS A 323 -31.41 11.08 7.63
CA LYS A 323 -32.65 10.86 6.87
C LYS A 323 -32.90 12.07 5.99
N SER A 324 -32.39 12.00 4.77
CA SER A 324 -32.88 12.71 3.58
C SER A 324 -31.96 12.38 2.41
N GLU A 325 -32.37 11.43 1.61
CA GLU A 325 -32.08 11.30 0.18
C GLU A 325 -32.50 9.88 -0.25
N GLU A 326 -33.78 9.67 -0.10
CA GLU A 326 -34.49 8.60 -0.78
C GLU A 326 -35.91 9.16 -0.94
N ASP A 327 -36.16 9.78 -2.10
CA ASP A 327 -37.47 10.04 -2.69
C ASP A 327 -37.31 11.10 -3.80
N ALA A 328 -37.01 10.65 -5.01
CA ALA A 328 -37.34 11.35 -6.25
C ALA A 328 -37.11 10.41 -7.45
N GLU A 329 -37.94 9.39 -7.56
CA GLU A 329 -38.24 8.75 -8.82
C GLU A 329 -39.60 8.03 -8.70
N THR A 330 -40.66 8.73 -9.01
CA THR A 330 -41.90 8.13 -9.58
C THR A 330 -42.80 9.24 -10.11
N GLY A 331 -43.19 9.07 -11.36
CA GLY A 331 -44.38 9.71 -11.94
C GLY A 331 -44.04 10.93 -12.79
N ASP A 332 -44.17 10.91 -14.08
CA ASP A 332 -45.52 10.89 -14.68
C ASP A 332 -45.45 10.60 -16.19
N ASP A 333 -46.25 9.68 -16.60
CA ASP A 333 -46.70 9.46 -17.98
C ASP A 333 -47.65 10.60 -18.37
N ALA A 334 -47.60 11.03 -19.63
CA ALA A 334 -48.79 11.33 -20.46
C ALA A 334 -48.32 11.96 -21.80
N GLU A 335 -48.52 11.21 -22.83
CA GLU A 335 -49.48 11.38 -23.93
C GLU A 335 -49.26 12.55 -24.89
N ALA A 336 -49.19 12.07 -26.12
CA ALA A 336 -49.90 12.46 -27.35
C ALA A 336 -49.31 13.64 -28.14
N ASP A 337 -49.09 13.53 -29.33
CA ASP A 337 -49.88 13.29 -30.52
C ASP A 337 -49.20 13.91 -31.76
N SER A 338 -49.21 13.14 -32.80
CA SER A 338 -49.39 13.45 -34.22
C SER A 338 -48.61 14.60 -34.89
N GLY A 339 -48.09 14.24 -36.04
CA GLY A 339 -48.04 15.18 -37.16
C GLY A 339 -46.86 14.99 -38.15
N GLU A 340 -47.09 14.07 -39.07
CA GLU A 340 -47.00 14.25 -40.52
C GLU A 340 -45.66 14.65 -41.19
N ALA A 341 -45.10 13.69 -41.95
CA ALA A 341 -44.28 13.94 -43.10
C ALA A 341 -45.05 14.68 -44.23
N PRO A 342 -44.44 15.33 -45.21
CA PRO A 342 -43.85 14.56 -46.31
C PRO A 342 -42.62 15.18 -47.04
N SER A 343 -41.89 14.28 -47.64
CA SER A 343 -41.31 14.21 -48.97
C SER A 343 -40.80 15.49 -49.71
N LYS A 344 -39.62 15.37 -50.25
CA LYS A 344 -39.25 15.29 -51.68
C LYS A 344 -37.94 16.01 -52.05
N ASP A 345 -37.13 15.22 -52.70
CA ASP A 345 -36.39 15.46 -53.93
C ASP A 345 -35.43 16.62 -54.06
N GLY A 346 -34.27 16.28 -54.54
CA GLY A 346 -33.38 17.24 -55.20
C GLY A 346 -31.95 16.77 -55.39
N ALA A 347 -31.76 15.97 -56.37
CA ALA A 347 -30.57 15.62 -57.11
C ALA A 347 -29.66 16.80 -57.51
N GLY A 348 -28.35 16.50 -57.70
CA GLY A 348 -27.41 17.33 -58.46
C GLY A 348 -26.02 17.27 -57.87
N SER A 349 -25.19 16.35 -58.23
CA SER A 349 -24.28 16.27 -59.37
C SER A 349 -23.18 17.35 -59.42
N ALA A 350 -22.00 16.82 -59.45
CA ALA A 350 -20.81 17.18 -60.21
C ALA A 350 -19.71 18.07 -59.59
N LYS A 351 -18.58 17.42 -59.37
CA LYS A 351 -17.26 17.56 -60.04
C LYS A 351 -16.35 18.74 -59.68
N LYS A 352 -15.12 18.28 -59.37
CA LYS A 352 -13.80 18.86 -59.74
C LYS A 352 -13.34 20.14 -59.04
N SER A 353 -12.32 20.12 -58.35
CA SER A 353 -10.89 20.01 -58.72
C SER A 353 -10.02 19.70 -57.51
#